data_1a675e210a978e4714cea6019c396176
#
_entry.id   1a675e210a978e4714cea6019c396176
#
_cell.length_a   1.000
_cell.length_b   1.000
_cell.length_c   1.000
_cell.angle_alpha   90.00
_cell.angle_beta   90.00
_cell.angle_gamma   90.00
#
_symmetry.space_group_name_H-M   'P 1'
#
loop_
_entity.id
_entity.type
_entity.pdbx_description
1 polymer ?
#
loop_
_entity_poly.entity_id
_entity_poly.type
_entity_poly.pdbx_seq_one_letter_code
_entity_poly.pdbx_strand_id
1 'polypeptide(L)'
;MIVLILKRIRQGRIFMPSATDRQWQRWGQVNPYYGIVGIETAEFEARWRSRFFETGKIHMDHVFAQLARYDVAPQQHGKALDFGCGAGRLLLQLVDRFDGIVGVDVSQDQLALARQNVSSDKLRSFSSLDELAGETGTFDFVNTFVVLQHIRPEQGYGIIDTLLKLLRPGGSFALHFTVGDIREKRRRLNWFRYRLPPLHWAYNISRRRPWNEPIMEMNAYDMAVVGAIMMRNDVGRFGCSLFDHTGNTGMLCVGRREPGINVLPQNMES
;
A
#
# COMPACT_ATOMS: atom_id res chain seq x y z
N MET A 1 11.85 7.95 20.97
CA MET A 1 11.90 7.45 19.58
C MET A 1 10.66 7.83 18.78
N ILE A 2 9.45 7.50 19.22
CA ILE A 2 8.17 7.88 18.56
C ILE A 2 8.06 9.39 18.32
N VAL A 3 8.38 10.23 19.31
CA VAL A 3 8.32 11.71 19.21
C VAL A 3 9.27 12.26 18.13
N LEU A 4 10.44 11.64 17.94
CA LEU A 4 11.39 12.03 16.89
C LEU A 4 10.91 11.64 15.50
N ILE A 5 10.26 10.49 15.34
CA ILE A 5 9.65 10.05 14.07
C ILE A 5 8.49 10.99 13.70
N LEU A 6 7.62 11.30 14.66
CA LEU A 6 6.50 12.22 14.45
C LEU A 6 6.94 13.66 14.16
N LYS A 7 8.09 14.14 14.72
CA LYS A 7 8.69 15.44 14.36
C LYS A 7 9.22 15.47 12.93
N ARG A 8 9.83 14.38 12.43
CA ARG A 8 10.32 14.29 11.04
C ARG A 8 9.19 14.29 10.01
N ILE A 9 8.05 13.70 10.32
CA ILE A 9 6.85 13.69 9.46
C ILE A 9 6.28 15.12 9.30
N ARG A 10 6.44 16.01 10.32
CA ARG A 10 5.94 17.39 10.29
C ARG A 10 6.67 18.31 9.30
N GLN A 11 7.83 17.94 8.76
CA GLN A 11 8.71 18.82 7.98
C GLN A 11 8.50 18.74 6.45
N GLY A 12 7.34 18.27 5.95
CA GLY A 12 6.91 18.39 4.54
C GLY A 12 8.04 18.27 3.51
N ARG A 13 8.91 17.25 3.60
CA ARG A 13 10.01 17.11 2.65
C ARG A 13 9.50 16.59 1.32
N ILE A 14 9.75 17.33 0.27
CA ILE A 14 9.68 16.91 -1.14
C ILE A 14 10.16 15.46 -1.26
N PHE A 15 9.29 14.61 -1.77
CA PHE A 15 9.52 13.18 -1.94
C PHE A 15 10.62 12.97 -3.00
N MET A 16 11.88 12.85 -2.60
CA MET A 16 12.92 12.36 -3.52
C MET A 16 12.75 10.86 -3.71
N PRO A 17 12.79 10.34 -4.96
CA PRO A 17 12.67 8.91 -5.22
C PRO A 17 13.64 8.11 -4.36
N SER A 18 13.12 7.25 -3.50
CA SER A 18 13.91 6.38 -2.63
C SER A 18 14.62 5.28 -3.44
N ALA A 19 15.57 4.60 -2.80
CA ALA A 19 16.15 3.41 -3.43
C ALA A 19 15.09 2.35 -3.75
N THR A 20 14.05 2.26 -2.91
CA THR A 20 12.89 1.37 -3.09
C THR A 20 12.07 1.76 -4.32
N ASP A 21 11.80 3.06 -4.52
CA ASP A 21 11.02 3.53 -5.68
C ASP A 21 11.72 3.16 -7.01
N ARG A 22 13.06 3.33 -7.07
CA ARG A 22 13.85 2.93 -8.25
C ARG A 22 13.78 1.42 -8.51
N GLN A 23 13.73 0.59 -7.47
CA GLN A 23 13.57 -0.85 -7.63
C GLN A 23 12.19 -1.20 -8.20
N TRP A 24 11.12 -0.54 -7.73
CA TRP A 24 9.75 -0.77 -8.23
C TRP A 24 9.54 -0.24 -9.63
N GLN A 25 10.12 0.91 -10.01
CA GLN A 25 10.16 1.36 -11.39
C GLN A 25 10.80 0.30 -12.29
N ARG A 26 11.90 -0.30 -11.85
CA ARG A 26 12.58 -1.36 -12.60
C ARG A 26 11.77 -2.66 -12.66
N TRP A 27 11.05 -3.03 -11.61
CA TRP A 27 10.12 -4.16 -11.65
C TRP A 27 9.04 -3.97 -12.71
N GLY A 28 8.48 -2.77 -12.83
CA GLY A 28 7.53 -2.42 -13.88
C GLY A 28 8.06 -2.64 -15.30
N GLN A 29 9.36 -2.43 -15.51
CA GLN A 29 10.01 -2.60 -16.81
C GLN A 29 10.40 -4.05 -17.11
N VAL A 30 10.95 -4.76 -16.13
CA VAL A 30 11.55 -6.09 -16.34
C VAL A 30 10.48 -7.19 -16.26
N ASN A 31 9.59 -7.12 -15.29
CA ASN A 31 8.57 -8.15 -15.06
C ASN A 31 7.38 -7.59 -14.26
N PRO A 32 6.47 -6.86 -14.91
CA PRO A 32 5.43 -6.08 -14.22
C PRO A 32 4.46 -6.94 -13.40
N TYR A 33 4.17 -8.16 -13.82
CA TYR A 33 3.22 -9.03 -13.11
C TYR A 33 3.86 -9.83 -11.98
N TYR A 34 5.13 -10.18 -12.10
CA TYR A 34 5.86 -10.91 -11.06
C TYR A 34 5.93 -10.14 -9.75
N GLY A 35 6.22 -8.84 -9.82
CA GLY A 35 6.23 -7.96 -8.63
C GLY A 35 4.93 -7.93 -7.86
N ILE A 36 3.80 -8.24 -8.52
CA ILE A 36 2.46 -8.19 -7.92
C ILE A 36 2.01 -9.57 -7.39
N VAL A 37 2.21 -10.64 -8.17
CA VAL A 37 1.67 -11.98 -7.86
C VAL A 37 2.68 -13.11 -8.04
N GLY A 38 3.95 -12.83 -8.35
CA GLY A 38 5.00 -13.82 -8.53
C GLY A 38 4.86 -14.65 -9.82
N ILE A 39 4.19 -14.14 -10.85
CA ILE A 39 4.01 -14.80 -12.15
C ILE A 39 4.93 -14.15 -13.17
N GLU A 40 5.71 -14.95 -13.91
CA GLU A 40 6.57 -14.46 -15.00
C GLU A 40 5.75 -13.87 -16.14
N THR A 41 6.20 -12.72 -16.68
CA THR A 41 5.48 -12.03 -17.77
C THR A 41 5.33 -12.89 -19.02
N ALA A 42 6.34 -13.74 -19.32
CA ALA A 42 6.29 -14.65 -20.45
C ALA A 42 5.19 -15.73 -20.33
N GLU A 43 4.78 -16.06 -19.12
CA GLU A 43 3.69 -17.00 -18.83
C GLU A 43 2.33 -16.30 -18.69
N PHE A 44 2.31 -14.96 -18.81
CA PHE A 44 1.11 -14.14 -18.61
C PHE A 44 0.22 -14.11 -19.86
N GLU A 45 -0.19 -15.29 -20.31
CA GLU A 45 -1.18 -15.46 -21.37
C GLU A 45 -2.62 -15.27 -20.85
N ALA A 46 -3.62 -15.34 -21.72
CA ALA A 46 -5.03 -15.05 -21.42
C ALA A 46 -5.54 -15.79 -20.15
N ARG A 47 -5.10 -17.03 -19.93
CA ARG A 47 -5.46 -17.84 -18.76
C ARG A 47 -4.94 -17.25 -17.44
N TRP A 48 -3.71 -16.72 -17.44
CA TRP A 48 -3.09 -16.13 -16.25
C TRP A 48 -3.63 -14.74 -15.96
N ARG A 49 -3.97 -13.99 -17.02
CA ARG A 49 -4.59 -12.68 -16.89
C ARG A 49 -5.94 -12.77 -16.17
N SER A 50 -6.79 -13.71 -16.55
CA SER A 50 -8.06 -13.96 -15.86
C SER A 50 -7.85 -14.26 -14.38
N ARG A 51 -6.93 -15.18 -14.07
CA ARG A 51 -6.60 -15.54 -12.68
C ARG A 51 -6.01 -14.38 -11.88
N PHE A 52 -5.20 -13.54 -12.51
CA PHE A 52 -4.64 -12.34 -11.88
C PHE A 52 -5.74 -11.39 -11.39
N PHE A 53 -6.73 -11.08 -12.22
CA PHE A 53 -7.84 -10.23 -11.82
C PHE A 53 -8.82 -10.91 -10.86
N GLU A 54 -9.00 -12.22 -10.97
CA GLU A 54 -9.77 -13.02 -10.01
C GLU A 54 -9.17 -12.93 -8.60
N THR A 55 -7.84 -13.01 -8.45
CA THR A 55 -7.20 -12.79 -7.15
C THR A 55 -7.44 -11.37 -6.63
N GLY A 56 -7.53 -10.38 -7.52
CA GLY A 56 -7.91 -9.01 -7.17
C GLY A 56 -9.31 -8.94 -6.57
N LYS A 57 -10.25 -9.65 -7.19
CA LYS A 57 -11.63 -9.76 -6.70
C LYS A 57 -11.69 -10.39 -5.30
N ILE A 58 -11.03 -11.53 -5.12
CA ILE A 58 -10.96 -12.23 -3.82
C ILE A 58 -10.41 -11.31 -2.73
N HIS A 59 -9.34 -10.56 -3.02
CA HIS A 59 -8.74 -9.64 -2.04
C HIS A 59 -9.67 -8.46 -1.71
N MET A 60 -10.30 -7.85 -2.71
CA MET A 60 -11.21 -6.74 -2.45
C MET A 60 -12.49 -7.18 -1.75
N ASP A 61 -13.04 -8.35 -2.09
CA ASP A 61 -14.18 -8.92 -1.38
C ASP A 61 -13.82 -9.18 0.10
N HIS A 62 -12.61 -9.67 0.38
CA HIS A 62 -12.12 -9.81 1.76
C HIS A 62 -12.00 -8.45 2.47
N VAL A 63 -11.43 -7.43 1.82
CA VAL A 63 -11.33 -6.06 2.37
C VAL A 63 -12.72 -5.53 2.72
N PHE A 64 -13.68 -5.59 1.80
CA PHE A 64 -15.03 -5.10 2.06
C PHE A 64 -15.78 -5.92 3.12
N ALA A 65 -15.54 -7.23 3.21
CA ALA A 65 -16.06 -8.06 4.29
C ALA A 65 -15.52 -7.63 5.67
N GLN A 66 -14.22 -7.29 5.76
CA GLN A 66 -13.64 -6.77 7.00
C GLN A 66 -14.19 -5.38 7.35
N LEU A 67 -14.33 -4.49 6.38
CA LEU A 67 -14.96 -3.18 6.58
C LEU A 67 -16.38 -3.32 7.13
N ALA A 68 -17.19 -4.22 6.56
CA ALA A 68 -18.53 -4.51 7.05
C ALA A 68 -18.54 -5.14 8.46
N ARG A 69 -17.64 -6.10 8.71
CA ARG A 69 -17.50 -6.77 10.01
C ARG A 69 -17.26 -5.80 11.16
N TYR A 70 -16.46 -4.76 10.92
CA TYR A 70 -16.12 -3.76 11.94
C TYR A 70 -17.03 -2.52 11.89
N ASP A 71 -18.07 -2.54 11.08
CA ASP A 71 -19.02 -1.41 10.89
C ASP A 71 -18.30 -0.11 10.48
N VAL A 72 -17.33 -0.23 9.60
CA VAL A 72 -16.53 0.88 9.06
C VAL A 72 -16.55 0.94 7.53
N ALA A 73 -17.54 0.32 6.88
CA ALA A 73 -17.70 0.39 5.43
C ALA A 73 -17.95 1.84 4.95
N PRO A 74 -17.51 2.21 3.73
CA PRO A 74 -17.77 3.54 3.19
C PRO A 74 -19.27 3.86 3.17
N GLN A 75 -19.64 5.04 3.64
CA GLN A 75 -21.03 5.50 3.65
C GLN A 75 -21.44 6.14 2.32
N GLN A 76 -20.48 6.59 1.54
CA GLN A 76 -20.65 7.13 0.19
C GLN A 76 -19.64 6.47 -0.74
N HIS A 77 -19.94 6.49 -2.03
CA HIS A 77 -19.20 5.81 -3.06
C HIS A 77 -18.67 6.78 -4.15
N GLY A 78 -18.37 8.04 -3.78
CA GLY A 78 -17.90 9.06 -4.70
C GLY A 78 -16.50 8.75 -5.21
N LYS A 79 -15.45 8.87 -4.37
CA LYS A 79 -14.05 8.66 -4.80
C LYS A 79 -13.32 7.58 -4.00
N ALA A 80 -12.62 6.69 -4.71
CA ALA A 80 -11.70 5.72 -4.11
C ALA A 80 -10.27 5.93 -4.59
N LEU A 81 -9.29 5.63 -3.72
CA LEU A 81 -7.87 5.63 -4.03
C LEU A 81 -7.26 4.28 -3.72
N ASP A 82 -6.44 3.77 -4.64
CA ASP A 82 -5.58 2.59 -4.45
C ASP A 82 -4.10 3.01 -4.55
N PHE A 83 -3.40 2.97 -3.43
CA PHE A 83 -1.98 3.31 -3.36
C PHE A 83 -1.11 2.07 -3.60
N GLY A 84 -0.18 2.15 -4.55
CA GLY A 84 0.59 1.03 -5.09
C GLY A 84 -0.28 0.17 -5.99
N CYS A 85 -1.06 0.79 -6.87
CA CYS A 85 -2.07 0.12 -7.68
C CYS A 85 -1.50 -0.87 -8.71
N GLY A 86 -0.20 -0.78 -9.02
CA GLY A 86 0.45 -1.63 -10.01
C GLY A 86 -0.29 -1.63 -11.35
N ALA A 87 -0.45 -2.81 -11.94
CA ALA A 87 -1.18 -3.00 -13.21
C ALA A 87 -2.72 -2.90 -13.09
N GLY A 88 -3.26 -2.37 -11.98
CA GLY A 88 -4.68 -2.09 -11.82
C GLY A 88 -5.53 -3.25 -11.32
N ARG A 89 -4.92 -4.27 -10.71
CA ARG A 89 -5.60 -5.49 -10.25
C ARG A 89 -6.74 -5.21 -9.27
N LEU A 90 -6.52 -4.33 -8.30
CA LEU A 90 -7.52 -3.92 -7.31
C LEU A 90 -8.38 -2.77 -7.81
N LEU A 91 -7.82 -1.85 -8.62
CA LEU A 91 -8.56 -0.75 -9.23
C LEU A 91 -9.76 -1.24 -10.03
N LEU A 92 -9.60 -2.34 -10.79
CA LEU A 92 -10.69 -2.92 -11.58
C LEU A 92 -11.91 -3.29 -10.70
N GLN A 93 -11.67 -3.66 -9.44
CA GLN A 93 -12.73 -4.03 -8.51
C GLN A 93 -13.43 -2.81 -7.87
N LEU A 94 -12.84 -1.62 -8.01
CA LEU A 94 -13.38 -0.36 -7.49
C LEU A 94 -14.26 0.37 -8.52
N VAL A 95 -14.12 0.07 -9.83
CA VAL A 95 -14.84 0.74 -10.92
C VAL A 95 -16.36 0.69 -10.73
N ASP A 96 -16.88 -0.48 -10.34
CA ASP A 96 -18.33 -0.68 -10.16
C ASP A 96 -18.84 -0.23 -8.79
N ARG A 97 -17.92 0.11 -7.88
CA ARG A 97 -18.23 0.48 -6.50
C ARG A 97 -18.18 1.98 -6.24
N PHE A 98 -17.45 2.74 -7.08
CA PHE A 98 -17.21 4.17 -6.89
C PHE A 98 -17.41 4.97 -8.18
N ASP A 99 -17.77 6.24 -8.04
CA ASP A 99 -18.01 7.16 -9.17
C ASP A 99 -16.70 7.63 -9.80
N GLY A 100 -15.62 7.73 -8.99
CA GLY A 100 -14.27 8.06 -9.45
C GLY A 100 -13.24 7.19 -8.75
N ILE A 101 -12.23 6.74 -9.48
CA ILE A 101 -11.12 5.96 -8.93
C ILE A 101 -9.79 6.60 -9.27
N VAL A 102 -8.89 6.55 -8.29
CA VAL A 102 -7.53 7.08 -8.40
C VAL A 102 -6.54 5.96 -8.11
N GLY A 103 -5.63 5.72 -9.05
CA GLY A 103 -4.49 4.83 -8.88
C GLY A 103 -3.20 5.63 -8.66
N VAL A 104 -2.41 5.26 -7.67
CA VAL A 104 -1.07 5.83 -7.46
C VAL A 104 -0.05 4.72 -7.49
N ASP A 105 0.98 4.85 -8.36
CA ASP A 105 2.13 3.93 -8.39
C ASP A 105 3.37 4.66 -8.89
N VAL A 106 4.53 4.37 -8.31
CA VAL A 106 5.80 5.01 -8.70
C VAL A 106 6.30 4.59 -10.08
N SER A 107 5.79 3.48 -10.63
CA SER A 107 6.17 2.95 -11.94
C SER A 107 5.20 3.43 -13.03
N GLN A 108 5.70 4.25 -13.95
CA GLN A 108 4.93 4.71 -15.11
C GLN A 108 4.49 3.55 -16.02
N ASP A 109 5.32 2.50 -16.12
CA ASP A 109 4.98 1.29 -16.89
C ASP A 109 3.79 0.54 -16.27
N GLN A 110 3.76 0.45 -14.93
CA GLN A 110 2.62 -0.11 -14.20
C GLN A 110 1.35 0.74 -14.40
N LEU A 111 1.46 2.06 -14.31
CA LEU A 111 0.32 2.96 -14.55
C LEU A 111 -0.20 2.87 -15.99
N ALA A 112 0.68 2.68 -16.98
CA ALA A 112 0.27 2.44 -18.36
C ALA A 112 -0.56 1.14 -18.50
N LEU A 113 -0.09 0.06 -17.87
CA LEU A 113 -0.82 -1.21 -17.79
C LEU A 113 -2.14 -1.08 -17.02
N ALA A 114 -2.18 -0.33 -15.92
CA ALA A 114 -3.40 -0.09 -15.16
C ALA A 114 -4.47 0.60 -16.03
N ARG A 115 -4.10 1.63 -16.79
CA ARG A 115 -5.03 2.30 -17.73
C ARG A 115 -5.56 1.36 -18.82
N GLN A 116 -4.72 0.48 -19.36
CA GLN A 116 -5.14 -0.51 -20.36
C GLN A 116 -6.07 -1.58 -19.75
N ASN A 117 -5.75 -2.07 -18.56
CA ASN A 117 -6.46 -3.16 -17.92
C ASN A 117 -7.81 -2.72 -17.35
N VAL A 118 -7.89 -1.53 -16.77
CA VAL A 118 -9.12 -0.99 -16.17
C VAL A 118 -10.03 -0.40 -17.23
N SER A 119 -9.47 0.28 -18.25
CA SER A 119 -10.19 0.82 -19.42
C SER A 119 -11.49 1.57 -19.07
N SER A 120 -11.42 2.48 -18.08
CA SER A 120 -12.56 3.23 -17.58
C SER A 120 -12.24 4.73 -17.54
N ASP A 121 -13.19 5.55 -17.92
CA ASP A 121 -13.15 7.02 -17.84
C ASP A 121 -13.17 7.53 -16.38
N LYS A 122 -13.58 6.69 -15.45
CA LYS A 122 -13.51 6.97 -14.00
C LYS A 122 -12.08 6.98 -13.46
N LEU A 123 -11.11 6.39 -14.17
CA LEU A 123 -9.74 6.23 -13.68
C LEU A 123 -8.88 7.46 -13.94
N ARG A 124 -8.33 8.03 -12.86
CA ARG A 124 -7.19 8.94 -12.88
C ARG A 124 -5.97 8.22 -12.28
N SER A 125 -4.78 8.45 -12.81
CA SER A 125 -3.56 7.79 -12.31
C SER A 125 -2.42 8.78 -12.15
N PHE A 126 -1.67 8.65 -11.04
CA PHE A 126 -0.61 9.55 -10.61
C PHE A 126 0.63 8.78 -10.21
N SER A 127 1.81 9.40 -10.36
CA SER A 127 3.08 8.78 -10.01
C SER A 127 3.49 9.06 -8.55
N SER A 128 2.85 10.02 -7.91
CA SER A 128 3.14 10.43 -6.53
C SER A 128 1.88 10.88 -5.80
N LEU A 129 1.85 10.68 -4.48
CA LEU A 129 0.83 11.27 -3.61
C LEU A 129 0.88 12.80 -3.57
N ASP A 130 2.03 13.41 -3.86
CA ASP A 130 2.17 14.87 -3.90
C ASP A 130 1.29 15.52 -4.95
N GLU A 131 0.99 14.79 -6.04
CA GLU A 131 0.06 15.24 -7.08
C GLU A 131 -1.40 15.34 -6.59
N LEU A 132 -1.71 14.75 -5.44
CA LEU A 132 -3.02 14.77 -4.78
C LEU A 132 -3.09 15.78 -3.61
N ALA A 133 -2.11 16.66 -3.44
CA ALA A 133 -2.06 17.62 -2.31
C ALA A 133 -3.32 18.49 -2.22
N GLY A 134 -3.94 18.83 -3.36
CA GLY A 134 -5.20 19.58 -3.43
C GLY A 134 -6.47 18.76 -3.15
N GLU A 135 -6.36 17.46 -2.96
CA GLU A 135 -7.51 16.55 -2.77
C GLU A 135 -7.65 16.06 -1.31
N THR A 136 -7.03 16.76 -0.35
CA THR A 136 -7.18 16.45 1.08
C THR A 136 -8.65 16.48 1.50
N GLY A 137 -9.09 15.43 2.20
CA GLY A 137 -10.44 15.33 2.71
C GLY A 137 -11.53 15.08 1.65
N THR A 138 -11.18 14.50 0.49
CA THR A 138 -12.14 14.28 -0.61
C THR A 138 -12.46 12.82 -0.91
N PHE A 139 -11.68 11.86 -0.39
CA PHE A 139 -11.86 10.45 -0.70
C PHE A 139 -12.80 9.76 0.27
N ASP A 140 -13.69 8.94 -0.27
CA ASP A 140 -14.61 8.07 0.48
C ASP A 140 -13.94 6.77 0.93
N PHE A 141 -12.97 6.31 0.13
CA PHE A 141 -12.23 5.09 0.41
C PHE A 141 -10.76 5.22 -0.01
N VAL A 142 -9.87 4.77 0.85
CA VAL A 142 -8.43 4.68 0.57
C VAL A 142 -7.96 3.26 0.85
N ASN A 143 -7.31 2.66 -0.13
CA ASN A 143 -6.77 1.31 -0.05
C ASN A 143 -5.26 1.30 -0.29
N THR A 144 -4.55 0.41 0.40
CA THR A 144 -3.20 -0.05 0.04
C THR A 144 -3.04 -1.49 0.48
N PHE A 145 -2.73 -2.38 -0.46
CA PHE A 145 -2.69 -3.82 -0.22
C PHE A 145 -1.43 -4.46 -0.82
N VAL A 146 -0.60 -5.09 0.03
CA VAL A 146 0.68 -5.72 -0.35
C VAL A 146 1.71 -4.71 -0.89
N VAL A 147 1.69 -3.47 -0.40
CA VAL A 147 2.58 -2.37 -0.82
C VAL A 147 3.48 -1.90 0.31
N LEU A 148 2.91 -1.51 1.45
CA LEU A 148 3.65 -0.88 2.55
C LEU A 148 4.81 -1.76 3.05
N GLN A 149 4.65 -3.07 3.05
CA GLN A 149 5.72 -4.01 3.42
C GLN A 149 7.01 -3.87 2.60
N HIS A 150 6.91 -3.29 1.41
CA HIS A 150 8.06 -3.06 0.53
C HIS A 150 8.64 -1.65 0.69
N ILE A 151 8.03 -0.81 1.48
CA ILE A 151 8.45 0.56 1.77
C ILE A 151 9.07 0.61 3.17
N ARG A 152 10.17 1.32 3.32
CA ARG A 152 10.81 1.47 4.65
C ARG A 152 9.89 2.20 5.60
N PRO A 153 9.78 1.77 6.87
CA PRO A 153 8.84 2.34 7.83
C PRO A 153 8.97 3.86 7.99
N GLU A 154 10.19 4.41 7.91
CA GLU A 154 10.42 5.86 8.04
C GLU A 154 9.72 6.66 6.94
N GLN A 155 9.60 6.10 5.75
CA GLN A 155 8.86 6.67 4.62
C GLN A 155 7.37 6.27 4.70
N GLY A 156 7.11 5.00 5.00
CA GLY A 156 5.75 4.43 5.02
C GLY A 156 4.84 5.07 6.07
N TYR A 157 5.37 5.49 7.22
CA TYR A 157 4.57 6.24 8.21
C TYR A 157 4.08 7.58 7.66
N GLY A 158 4.90 8.28 6.87
CA GLY A 158 4.50 9.50 6.18
C GLY A 158 3.43 9.25 5.13
N ILE A 159 3.55 8.15 4.38
CA ILE A 159 2.54 7.72 3.40
C ILE A 159 1.21 7.42 4.11
N ILE A 160 1.20 6.63 5.18
CA ILE A 160 0.00 6.33 5.96
C ILE A 160 -0.68 7.62 6.44
N ASP A 161 0.10 8.57 6.97
CA ASP A 161 -0.41 9.87 7.42
C ASP A 161 -1.07 10.66 6.26
N THR A 162 -0.44 10.68 5.10
CA THR A 162 -1.00 11.34 3.90
C THR A 162 -2.27 10.66 3.42
N LEU A 163 -2.28 9.33 3.33
CA LEU A 163 -3.45 8.55 2.91
C LEU A 163 -4.66 8.80 3.82
N LEU A 164 -4.45 8.85 5.13
CA LEU A 164 -5.53 9.14 6.09
C LEU A 164 -6.04 10.59 5.98
N LYS A 165 -5.17 11.56 5.66
CA LYS A 165 -5.56 12.97 5.41
C LYS A 165 -6.40 13.14 4.14
N LEU A 166 -6.18 12.30 3.13
CA LEU A 166 -6.98 12.33 1.91
C LEU A 166 -8.43 11.91 2.15
N LEU A 167 -8.71 11.12 3.20
CA LEU A 167 -10.06 10.73 3.56
C LEU A 167 -10.90 11.94 4.01
N ARG A 168 -12.12 12.04 3.50
CA ARG A 168 -13.12 12.94 4.06
C ARG A 168 -13.58 12.46 5.44
N PRO A 169 -14.25 13.30 6.26
CA PRO A 169 -15.01 12.82 7.42
C PRO A 169 -16.01 11.72 7.00
N GLY A 170 -16.02 10.60 7.73
CA GLY A 170 -16.82 9.42 7.38
C GLY A 170 -16.24 8.53 6.28
N GLY A 171 -15.10 8.90 5.69
CA GLY A 171 -14.38 8.07 4.74
C GLY A 171 -13.65 6.90 5.41
N SER A 172 -13.52 5.79 4.70
CA SER A 172 -13.00 4.52 5.19
C SER A 172 -11.64 4.18 4.58
N PHE A 173 -10.85 3.37 5.27
CA PHE A 173 -9.58 2.89 4.76
C PHE A 173 -9.38 1.39 4.94
N ALA A 174 -8.49 0.84 4.10
CA ALA A 174 -7.92 -0.49 4.26
C ALA A 174 -6.40 -0.39 4.05
N LEU A 175 -5.62 -0.62 5.11
CA LEU A 175 -4.17 -0.57 5.11
C LEU A 175 -3.61 -1.96 5.41
N HIS A 176 -2.90 -2.55 4.43
CA HIS A 176 -2.17 -3.79 4.63
C HIS A 176 -0.68 -3.53 4.80
N PHE A 177 -0.10 -4.07 5.86
CA PHE A 177 1.33 -4.01 6.16
C PHE A 177 1.78 -5.24 6.96
N THR A 178 3.07 -5.48 7.04
CA THR A 178 3.65 -6.56 7.84
C THR A 178 3.96 -6.05 9.25
N VAL A 179 3.72 -6.87 10.25
CA VAL A 179 4.05 -6.64 11.66
C VAL A 179 4.98 -7.74 12.19
N GLY A 180 5.66 -7.48 13.32
CA GLY A 180 6.55 -8.44 13.97
C GLY A 180 7.95 -8.47 13.37
N ASP A 181 8.74 -9.47 13.78
CA ASP A 181 10.12 -9.61 13.34
C ASP A 181 10.21 -10.26 11.96
N ILE A 182 10.76 -9.51 11.02
CA ILE A 182 11.23 -10.08 9.76
C ILE A 182 12.49 -10.87 10.05
N ARG A 183 12.57 -12.12 9.57
CA ARG A 183 13.70 -13.01 9.77
C ARG A 183 15.04 -12.28 9.57
N GLU A 184 15.79 -12.09 10.64
CA GLU A 184 17.03 -11.29 10.70
C GLU A 184 18.06 -11.72 9.64
N LYS A 185 18.14 -13.02 9.36
CA LYS A 185 19.01 -13.57 8.30
C LYS A 185 18.70 -12.97 6.92
N ARG A 186 17.41 -12.78 6.60
CA ARG A 186 16.98 -12.17 5.33
C ARG A 186 17.34 -10.69 5.26
N ARG A 187 17.19 -9.97 6.37
CA ARG A 187 17.54 -8.54 6.47
C ARG A 187 19.03 -8.31 6.26
N ARG A 188 19.91 -9.11 6.91
CA ARG A 188 21.36 -9.03 6.75
C ARG A 188 21.80 -9.37 5.33
N LEU A 189 21.29 -10.45 4.73
CA LEU A 189 21.62 -10.84 3.37
C LEU A 189 21.21 -9.74 2.35
N ASN A 190 20.04 -9.19 2.47
CA ASN A 190 19.57 -8.11 1.61
C ASN A 190 20.44 -6.86 1.77
N TRP A 191 20.85 -6.51 2.99
CA TRP A 191 21.74 -5.38 3.24
C TRP A 191 23.07 -5.50 2.46
N PHE A 192 23.70 -6.70 2.45
CA PHE A 192 24.90 -6.95 1.65
C PHE A 192 24.63 -6.89 0.15
N ARG A 193 23.53 -7.46 -0.31
CA ARG A 193 23.13 -7.44 -1.72
C ARG A 193 22.87 -6.02 -2.24
N TYR A 194 22.35 -5.13 -1.40
CA TYR A 194 22.14 -3.72 -1.76
C TYR A 194 23.46 -2.96 -1.91
N ARG A 195 24.45 -3.26 -1.06
CA ARG A 195 25.73 -2.56 -1.07
C ARG A 195 26.72 -3.09 -2.10
N LEU A 196 26.55 -4.33 -2.51
CA LEU A 196 27.47 -5.03 -3.41
C LEU A 196 26.71 -5.60 -4.61
N PRO A 197 26.46 -4.80 -5.67
CA PRO A 197 25.73 -5.25 -6.85
C PRO A 197 26.24 -6.58 -7.45
N PRO A 198 27.56 -6.85 -7.55
CA PRO A 198 28.03 -8.14 -8.05
C PRO A 198 27.55 -9.33 -7.20
N LEU A 199 27.46 -9.16 -5.87
CA LEU A 199 26.94 -10.20 -4.99
C LEU A 199 25.45 -10.47 -5.24
N HIS A 200 24.68 -9.42 -5.52
CA HIS A 200 23.28 -9.56 -5.90
C HIS A 200 23.13 -10.30 -7.24
N TRP A 201 23.93 -9.96 -8.24
CA TRP A 201 23.92 -10.66 -9.53
C TRP A 201 24.27 -12.14 -9.38
N ALA A 202 25.35 -12.46 -8.67
CA ALA A 202 25.75 -13.84 -8.38
C ALA A 202 24.64 -14.62 -7.64
N TYR A 203 23.99 -13.98 -6.67
CA TYR A 203 22.86 -14.57 -5.96
C TYR A 203 21.68 -14.86 -6.91
N ASN A 204 21.32 -13.92 -7.79
CA ASN A 204 20.23 -14.13 -8.76
C ASN A 204 20.56 -15.30 -9.70
N ILE A 205 21.76 -15.32 -10.29
CA ILE A 205 22.23 -16.40 -11.17
C ILE A 205 22.19 -17.76 -10.44
N SER A 206 22.65 -17.84 -9.18
CA SER A 206 22.62 -19.07 -8.39
C SER A 206 21.19 -19.59 -8.15
N ARG A 207 20.20 -18.70 -8.25
CA ARG A 207 18.75 -19.02 -8.13
C ARG A 207 18.06 -19.20 -9.46
N ARG A 208 18.80 -19.23 -10.57
CA ARG A 208 18.28 -19.32 -11.94
C ARG A 208 17.33 -18.16 -12.29
N ARG A 209 17.60 -16.98 -11.73
CA ARG A 209 16.85 -15.74 -11.98
C ARG A 209 17.62 -14.83 -12.94
N PRO A 210 16.96 -13.89 -13.61
CA PRO A 210 17.64 -12.85 -14.35
C PRO A 210 18.69 -12.16 -13.46
N TRP A 211 19.94 -12.04 -13.93
CA TRP A 211 21.05 -11.45 -13.14
C TRP A 211 20.72 -10.05 -12.61
N ASN A 212 19.91 -9.31 -13.36
CA ASN A 212 19.49 -7.94 -13.10
C ASN A 212 18.14 -7.81 -12.39
N GLU A 213 17.53 -8.92 -11.94
CA GLU A 213 16.25 -8.90 -11.21
C GLU A 213 16.35 -7.99 -9.98
N PRO A 214 15.41 -7.03 -9.80
CA PRO A 214 15.47 -6.10 -8.67
C PRO A 214 15.30 -6.79 -7.32
N ILE A 215 15.76 -6.15 -6.24
CA ILE A 215 15.54 -6.64 -4.87
C ILE A 215 14.15 -6.23 -4.41
N MET A 216 13.40 -7.19 -3.85
CA MET A 216 12.14 -6.93 -3.16
C MET A 216 12.42 -6.84 -1.65
N GLU A 217 12.34 -5.64 -1.09
CA GLU A 217 12.44 -5.43 0.36
C GLU A 217 11.20 -5.93 1.07
N MET A 218 11.39 -6.36 2.32
CA MET A 218 10.31 -6.67 3.25
C MET A 218 10.58 -5.92 4.56
N ASN A 219 9.63 -5.13 5.00
CA ASN A 219 9.72 -4.30 6.18
C ASN A 219 8.53 -4.54 7.10
N ALA A 220 8.75 -4.52 8.42
CA ALA A 220 7.71 -4.58 9.41
C ALA A 220 7.45 -3.19 10.02
N TYR A 221 6.20 -2.93 10.32
CA TYR A 221 5.71 -1.68 10.89
C TYR A 221 5.42 -1.85 12.38
N ASP A 222 5.72 -0.82 13.15
CA ASP A 222 5.35 -0.75 14.57
C ASP A 222 3.90 -0.27 14.68
N MET A 223 3.03 -1.13 15.22
CA MET A 223 1.61 -0.82 15.37
C MET A 223 1.37 0.35 16.35
N ALA A 224 2.25 0.59 17.31
CA ALA A 224 2.13 1.74 18.21
C ALA A 224 2.29 3.06 17.45
N VAL A 225 3.22 3.10 16.48
CA VAL A 225 3.40 4.28 15.60
C VAL A 225 2.23 4.46 14.66
N VAL A 226 1.74 3.36 14.04
CA VAL A 226 0.57 3.39 13.16
C VAL A 226 -0.67 3.86 13.93
N GLY A 227 -0.90 3.35 15.15
CA GLY A 227 -1.99 3.78 16.03
C GLY A 227 -1.93 5.27 16.39
N ALA A 228 -0.73 5.80 16.68
CA ALA A 228 -0.55 7.22 16.93
C ALA A 228 -0.85 8.09 15.69
N ILE A 229 -0.53 7.58 14.48
CA ILE A 229 -0.89 8.26 13.23
C ILE A 229 -2.41 8.22 13.01
N MET A 230 -3.05 7.08 13.24
CA MET A 230 -4.50 6.93 13.15
C MET A 230 -5.22 7.91 14.08
N MET A 231 -4.83 7.94 15.36
CA MET A 231 -5.41 8.86 16.36
C MET A 231 -5.28 10.33 15.93
N ARG A 232 -4.12 10.74 15.41
CA ARG A 232 -3.87 12.11 14.95
C ARG A 232 -4.71 12.49 13.71
N ASN A 233 -5.16 11.52 12.94
CA ASN A 233 -5.99 11.71 11.75
C ASN A 233 -7.48 11.38 12.01
N ASP A 234 -7.93 11.52 13.25
CA ASP A 234 -9.33 11.34 13.66
C ASP A 234 -9.88 9.92 13.39
N VAL A 235 -9.03 8.90 13.44
CA VAL A 235 -9.49 7.51 13.37
C VAL A 235 -9.86 7.04 14.76
N GLY A 236 -11.14 7.03 15.07
CA GLY A 236 -11.65 6.55 16.37
C GLY A 236 -12.07 5.10 16.36
N ARG A 237 -12.48 4.57 15.21
CA ARG A 237 -12.93 3.19 15.05
C ARG A 237 -12.11 2.48 13.99
N PHE A 238 -11.50 1.36 14.37
CA PHE A 238 -10.79 0.49 13.43
C PHE A 238 -10.81 -0.96 13.90
N GLY A 239 -10.58 -1.89 12.99
CA GLY A 239 -10.37 -3.31 13.26
C GLY A 239 -9.14 -3.82 12.53
N CYS A 240 -8.51 -4.88 13.06
CA CYS A 240 -7.36 -5.51 12.44
C CYS A 240 -7.56 -7.02 12.32
N SER A 241 -7.10 -7.58 11.20
CA SER A 241 -7.04 -9.02 10.95
C SER A 241 -5.61 -9.42 10.64
N LEU A 242 -5.16 -10.53 11.24
CA LEU A 242 -3.83 -11.10 11.00
C LEU A 242 -3.93 -12.28 10.04
N PHE A 243 -2.93 -12.44 9.19
CA PHE A 243 -2.83 -13.59 8.28
C PHE A 243 -1.37 -13.92 7.94
N ASP A 244 -1.12 -15.15 7.51
CA ASP A 244 0.21 -15.51 7.02
C ASP A 244 0.44 -14.91 5.64
N HIS A 245 1.49 -14.11 5.53
CA HIS A 245 1.94 -13.56 4.27
C HIS A 245 3.35 -14.08 3.96
N THR A 246 3.42 -15.22 3.27
CA THR A 246 4.70 -15.87 2.84
C THR A 246 5.67 -16.09 4.01
N GLY A 247 5.16 -16.50 5.16
CA GLY A 247 5.93 -16.75 6.40
C GLY A 247 6.27 -15.48 7.19
N ASN A 248 5.62 -14.37 6.91
CA ASN A 248 5.62 -13.15 7.73
C ASN A 248 4.18 -12.88 8.20
N THR A 249 4.02 -12.20 9.32
CA THR A 249 2.69 -11.82 9.81
C THR A 249 2.20 -10.58 9.06
N GLY A 250 1.26 -10.75 8.15
CA GLY A 250 0.52 -9.67 7.52
C GLY A 250 -0.60 -9.19 8.43
N MET A 251 -0.85 -7.88 8.44
CA MET A 251 -1.96 -7.24 9.13
C MET A 251 -2.75 -6.38 8.15
N LEU A 252 -4.05 -6.62 8.08
CA LEU A 252 -5.00 -5.75 7.41
C LEU A 252 -5.74 -4.93 8.47
N CYS A 253 -5.51 -3.62 8.50
CA CYS A 253 -6.26 -2.68 9.32
C CYS A 253 -7.31 -1.98 8.47
N VAL A 254 -8.55 -2.01 8.91
CA VAL A 254 -9.67 -1.28 8.31
C VAL A 254 -10.26 -0.32 9.32
N GLY A 255 -10.68 0.85 8.90
CA GLY A 255 -11.24 1.84 9.81
C GLY A 255 -11.93 2.99 9.08
N ARG A 256 -12.42 3.95 9.89
CA ARG A 256 -13.13 5.13 9.40
C ARG A 256 -12.59 6.40 10.06
N ARG A 257 -12.49 7.47 9.31
CA ARG A 257 -12.18 8.80 9.83
C ARG A 257 -13.45 9.41 10.43
N GLU A 258 -13.45 9.63 11.75
CA GLU A 258 -14.59 10.15 12.52
C GLU A 258 -14.10 11.32 13.40
N PRO A 259 -14.12 12.58 12.91
CA PRO A 259 -13.66 13.73 13.67
C PRO A 259 -14.43 13.88 15.00
N GLY A 260 -13.69 14.22 16.06
CA GLY A 260 -14.25 14.45 17.39
C GLY A 260 -14.40 13.20 18.27
N ILE A 261 -14.17 11.99 17.74
CA ILE A 261 -14.33 10.75 18.54
C ILE A 261 -13.16 10.47 19.49
N ASN A 262 -11.99 11.07 19.23
CA ASN A 262 -10.77 10.82 20.01
C ASN A 262 -10.62 11.72 21.26
N VAL A 263 -11.67 12.38 21.67
CA VAL A 263 -11.69 13.20 22.90
C VAL A 263 -12.26 12.35 24.02
N LEU A 264 -11.44 12.08 25.04
CA LEU A 264 -11.92 11.46 26.28
C LEU A 264 -12.99 12.37 26.91
N PRO A 265 -14.12 11.81 27.41
CA PRO A 265 -15.07 12.59 28.20
C PRO A 265 -14.35 13.27 29.35
N GLN A 266 -14.52 14.59 29.50
CA GLN A 266 -13.84 15.40 30.54
C GLN A 266 -14.14 14.95 31.99
N ASN A 267 -15.10 14.03 32.19
CA ASN A 267 -15.54 13.56 33.51
C ASN A 267 -14.82 12.30 33.98
N MET A 268 -13.73 11.85 33.34
CA MET A 268 -12.94 10.70 33.78
C MET A 268 -11.66 11.08 34.59
N GLU A 269 -11.46 12.37 34.91
CA GLU A 269 -10.33 12.87 35.71
C GLU A 269 -10.73 13.17 37.17
N SER A 270 -11.76 12.52 37.70
CA SER A 270 -12.16 12.68 39.13
C SER A 270 -11.86 11.44 39.94
#